data_270fb2c048acd28c6fb92b210e7c21c5
#
_entry.id   270fb2c048acd28c6fb92b210e7c21c5
#
_cell.length_a   1.000
_cell.length_b   1.000
_cell.length_c   1.000
_cell.angle_alpha   90.00
_cell.angle_beta   90.00
_cell.angle_gamma   90.00
#
_symmetry.space_group_name_H-M   'P 1'
#
loop_
_entity.id
_entity.type
_entity.pdbx_description
1 polymer ?
#
loop_
_entity_poly.entity_id
_entity_poly.type
_entity_poly.pdbx_seq_one_letter_code
_entity_poly.pdbx_strand_id
1 'polypeptide(L)'
;VMDPNPAAPSRIACNTFVTGDLMDYDSVVGFGEDLDVLTIEIENINADALVTLEKKGVKVYPQANVLMIIQNKCLQKKFYKAHLIPTAPFQLFDSKNSLKDAVVRGLVSFPFVWKSEAMGYDGYGVKVLRSNQDLEDVNNGPCMSEDLIAIDKELGIIICRSPKGESVSYPCVEMEFNTSTNQVEYVLSPARISKSLAKKAEALALKVSKAFEHVGLLAVELFLTKEGELIVNEVAPRPHNSGHCSIETSYTSQFEQHIRAILNLPL
;
A
#
# COMPACT_ATOMS: atom_id res chain seq x y z
N VAL A 1 7.55 -9.03 19.51
CA VAL A 1 6.51 -9.02 18.46
C VAL A 1 5.15 -9.05 19.11
N MET A 2 4.19 -8.30 18.58
CA MET A 2 2.77 -8.39 18.95
C MET A 2 1.95 -8.90 17.78
N ASP A 3 1.03 -9.84 18.03
CA ASP A 3 0.15 -10.42 17.03
C ASP A 3 -1.16 -10.86 17.71
N PRO A 4 -2.34 -10.72 17.08
CA PRO A 4 -3.60 -11.17 17.66
C PRO A 4 -3.72 -12.69 17.73
N ASN A 5 -2.97 -13.42 16.88
CA ASN A 5 -2.96 -14.88 16.89
C ASN A 5 -1.87 -15.42 17.84
N PRO A 6 -2.20 -16.07 18.96
CA PRO A 6 -1.22 -16.63 19.88
C PRO A 6 -0.35 -17.75 19.28
N ALA A 7 -0.75 -18.29 18.11
CA ALA A 7 0.00 -19.30 17.36
C ALA A 7 0.71 -18.71 16.12
N ALA A 8 0.88 -17.38 16.03
CA ALA A 8 1.56 -16.77 14.91
C ALA A 8 2.98 -17.33 14.73
N PRO A 9 3.44 -17.56 13.48
CA PRO A 9 4.78 -18.10 13.20
C PRO A 9 5.91 -17.24 13.80
N SER A 10 5.72 -15.94 13.90
CA SER A 10 6.68 -15.01 14.49
C SER A 10 7.02 -15.29 15.97
N ARG A 11 6.14 -16.02 16.67
CA ARG A 11 6.36 -16.39 18.09
C ARG A 11 7.64 -17.17 18.34
N ILE A 12 8.03 -18.03 17.41
CA ILE A 12 9.25 -18.85 17.55
C ILE A 12 10.51 -18.12 17.09
N ALA A 13 10.36 -16.96 16.46
CA ALA A 13 11.46 -16.19 15.87
C ALA A 13 11.74 -14.87 16.60
N CYS A 14 11.10 -14.61 17.74
CA CYS A 14 11.29 -13.39 18.52
C CYS A 14 11.63 -13.71 20.00
N ASN A 15 12.33 -12.77 20.67
CA ASN A 15 12.67 -12.92 22.09
C ASN A 15 11.46 -12.73 23.01
N THR A 16 10.54 -11.84 22.61
CA THR A 16 9.34 -11.53 23.39
C THR A 16 8.14 -11.52 22.44
N PHE A 17 7.10 -12.26 22.80
CA PHE A 17 5.86 -12.32 22.06
C PHE A 17 4.70 -11.89 22.96
N VAL A 18 3.87 -10.97 22.46
CA VAL A 18 2.67 -10.47 23.15
C VAL A 18 1.45 -10.76 22.26
N THR A 19 0.44 -11.40 22.83
CA THR A 19 -0.86 -11.52 22.15
C THR A 19 -1.67 -10.26 22.44
N GLY A 20 -2.09 -9.53 21.39
CA GLY A 20 -2.85 -8.30 21.53
C GLY A 20 -3.56 -7.91 20.25
N ASP A 21 -4.63 -7.15 20.38
CA ASP A 21 -5.36 -6.59 19.24
C ASP A 21 -4.61 -5.36 18.68
N LEU A 22 -4.24 -5.43 17.41
CA LEU A 22 -3.53 -4.35 16.73
C LEU A 22 -4.39 -3.10 16.52
N MET A 23 -5.72 -3.24 16.58
CA MET A 23 -6.65 -2.10 16.47
C MET A 23 -6.98 -1.47 17.83
N ASP A 24 -6.65 -2.15 18.94
CA ASP A 24 -6.84 -1.61 20.28
C ASP A 24 -5.74 -0.61 20.63
N TYR A 25 -6.15 0.63 20.92
CA TYR A 25 -5.24 1.74 21.19
C TYR A 25 -4.32 1.45 22.40
N ASP A 26 -4.89 0.98 23.51
CA ASP A 26 -4.14 0.76 24.74
C ASP A 26 -3.17 -0.41 24.62
N SER A 27 -3.55 -1.46 23.91
CA SER A 27 -2.68 -2.61 23.59
C SER A 27 -1.46 -2.18 22.78
N VAL A 28 -1.66 -1.36 21.73
CA VAL A 28 -0.55 -0.90 20.88
C VAL A 28 0.35 0.07 21.63
N VAL A 29 -0.19 1.01 22.40
CA VAL A 29 0.60 1.94 23.21
C VAL A 29 1.41 1.19 24.27
N GLY A 30 0.76 0.30 25.04
CA GLY A 30 1.44 -0.49 26.08
C GLY A 30 2.51 -1.43 25.56
N PHE A 31 2.33 -1.96 24.33
CA PHE A 31 3.38 -2.73 23.66
C PHE A 31 4.57 -1.88 23.24
N GLY A 32 4.33 -0.66 22.77
CA GLY A 32 5.33 0.15 22.06
C GLY A 32 6.10 1.13 22.93
N GLU A 33 5.61 1.53 24.11
CA GLU A 33 6.10 2.71 24.86
C GLU A 33 7.54 2.57 25.39
N ASP A 34 8.02 1.35 25.59
CA ASP A 34 9.40 1.08 26.03
C ASP A 34 10.35 0.69 24.88
N LEU A 35 9.92 0.79 23.62
CA LEU A 35 10.71 0.43 22.45
C LEU A 35 11.51 1.63 21.92
N ASP A 36 12.74 1.37 21.45
CA ASP A 36 13.53 2.36 20.70
C ASP A 36 12.97 2.58 19.29
N VAL A 37 12.54 1.48 18.64
CA VAL A 37 12.02 1.46 17.28
C VAL A 37 10.83 0.51 17.20
N LEU A 38 9.73 0.98 16.63
CA LEU A 38 8.56 0.18 16.31
C LEU A 38 8.36 0.15 14.79
N THR A 39 8.08 -1.02 14.24
CA THR A 39 7.70 -1.20 12.83
C THR A 39 6.50 -2.13 12.70
N ILE A 40 5.90 -2.13 11.52
CA ILE A 40 4.71 -2.93 11.21
C ILE A 40 4.97 -3.88 10.05
N GLU A 41 4.25 -4.98 10.03
CA GLU A 41 4.20 -5.92 8.91
C GLU A 41 2.81 -5.97 8.28
N ILE A 42 1.79 -5.47 9.00
CA ILE A 42 0.41 -5.35 8.54
C ILE A 42 -0.06 -3.91 8.66
N GLU A 43 -0.84 -3.44 7.68
CA GLU A 43 -1.34 -2.05 7.65
C GLU A 43 -2.54 -1.82 8.59
N ASN A 44 -3.27 -2.89 8.94
CA ASN A 44 -4.44 -2.81 9.80
C ASN A 44 -4.03 -2.72 11.28
N ILE A 45 -3.60 -1.55 11.69
CA ILE A 45 -3.17 -1.19 13.04
C ILE A 45 -3.70 0.18 13.44
N ASN A 46 -3.90 0.41 14.75
CA ASN A 46 -4.37 1.69 15.29
C ASN A 46 -3.33 2.80 15.08
N ALA A 47 -3.58 3.68 14.10
CA ALA A 47 -2.65 4.75 13.75
C ALA A 47 -2.57 5.85 14.82
N ASP A 48 -3.62 6.10 15.60
CA ASP A 48 -3.60 7.08 16.69
C ASP A 48 -2.68 6.63 17.82
N ALA A 49 -2.61 5.32 18.09
CA ALA A 49 -1.64 4.75 19.02
C ALA A 49 -0.20 4.98 18.54
N LEU A 50 0.06 4.83 17.23
CA LEU A 50 1.37 5.12 16.65
C LEU A 50 1.74 6.60 16.77
N VAL A 51 0.80 7.52 16.54
CA VAL A 51 1.01 8.97 16.78
C VAL A 51 1.38 9.24 18.23
N THR A 52 0.76 8.53 19.17
CA THR A 52 1.06 8.69 20.61
C THR A 52 2.45 8.17 20.95
N LEU A 53 2.87 7.04 20.36
CA LEU A 53 4.21 6.50 20.52
C LEU A 53 5.29 7.44 19.97
N GLU A 54 5.07 8.03 18.79
CA GLU A 54 5.96 9.06 18.22
C GLU A 54 6.12 10.26 19.17
N LYS A 55 5.01 10.74 19.76
CA LYS A 55 5.03 11.83 20.74
C LYS A 55 5.77 11.46 22.03
N LYS A 56 5.78 10.19 22.42
CA LYS A 56 6.58 9.66 23.54
C LYS A 56 8.06 9.46 23.19
N GLY A 57 8.46 9.66 21.93
CA GLY A 57 9.85 9.56 21.46
C GLY A 57 10.23 8.23 20.85
N VAL A 58 9.31 7.29 20.71
CA VAL A 58 9.53 6.04 19.99
C VAL A 58 9.66 6.31 18.48
N LYS A 59 10.67 5.73 17.85
CA LYS A 59 10.82 5.81 16.39
C LYS A 59 9.87 4.84 15.73
N VAL A 60 8.79 5.33 15.15
CA VAL A 60 7.78 4.54 14.45
C VAL A 60 8.05 4.57 12.95
N TYR A 61 8.22 3.39 12.33
CA TYR A 61 8.48 3.26 10.90
C TYR A 61 7.64 2.15 10.25
N PRO A 62 6.82 2.45 9.20
CA PRO A 62 6.61 3.79 8.64
C PRO A 62 6.03 4.75 9.66
N GLN A 63 6.25 6.03 9.45
CA GLN A 63 5.72 7.08 10.32
C GLN A 63 4.18 7.01 10.37
N ALA A 64 3.59 7.35 11.49
CA ALA A 64 2.14 7.26 11.70
C ALA A 64 1.33 8.05 10.65
N ASN A 65 1.80 9.26 10.28
CA ASN A 65 1.15 10.08 9.25
C ASN A 65 1.17 9.43 7.86
N VAL A 66 2.23 8.71 7.50
CA VAL A 66 2.33 7.95 6.25
C VAL A 66 1.30 6.82 6.24
N LEU A 67 1.23 6.07 7.34
CA LEU A 67 0.27 4.99 7.47
C LEU A 67 -1.19 5.49 7.41
N MET A 68 -1.52 6.60 8.10
CA MET A 68 -2.86 7.19 8.05
C MET A 68 -3.32 7.56 6.64
N ILE A 69 -2.41 8.08 5.81
CA ILE A 69 -2.71 8.36 4.40
C ILE A 69 -2.95 7.06 3.63
N ILE A 70 -2.14 6.03 3.89
CA ILE A 70 -2.19 4.77 3.14
C ILE A 70 -3.42 3.92 3.54
N GLN A 71 -3.78 3.89 4.82
CA GLN A 71 -4.97 3.21 5.30
C GLN A 71 -6.28 3.77 4.72
N ASN A 72 -6.26 5.02 4.25
CA ASN A 72 -7.43 5.71 3.71
C ASN A 72 -7.25 5.93 2.19
N LYS A 73 -7.94 5.13 1.38
CA LYS A 73 -7.82 5.18 -0.09
C LYS A 73 -8.19 6.54 -0.68
N CYS A 74 -9.13 7.26 -0.07
CA CYS A 74 -9.51 8.61 -0.50
C CYS A 74 -8.41 9.63 -0.19
N LEU A 75 -7.78 9.55 0.98
CA LEU A 75 -6.63 10.38 1.33
C LEU A 75 -5.43 10.06 0.45
N GLN A 76 -5.18 8.79 0.17
CA GLN A 76 -4.10 8.34 -0.70
C GLN A 76 -4.25 8.95 -2.11
N LYS A 77 -5.45 8.95 -2.68
CA LYS A 77 -5.71 9.58 -3.99
C LYS A 77 -5.60 11.10 -3.97
N LYS A 78 -6.08 11.76 -2.91
CA LYS A 78 -5.85 13.21 -2.70
C LYS A 78 -4.36 13.53 -2.64
N PHE A 79 -3.58 12.69 -1.93
CA PHE A 79 -2.13 12.82 -1.84
C PHE A 79 -1.46 12.68 -3.20
N TYR A 80 -1.83 11.68 -4.01
CA TYR A 80 -1.29 11.52 -5.37
C TYR A 80 -1.56 12.75 -6.23
N LYS A 81 -2.80 13.26 -6.19
CA LYS A 81 -3.18 14.47 -6.93
C LYS A 81 -2.37 15.69 -6.49
N ALA A 82 -2.19 15.91 -5.19
CA ALA A 82 -1.44 17.04 -4.64
C ALA A 82 0.05 17.00 -5.04
N HIS A 83 0.63 15.80 -5.19
CA HIS A 83 2.04 15.62 -5.56
C HIS A 83 2.26 15.34 -7.05
N LEU A 84 1.22 15.52 -7.87
CA LEU A 84 1.27 15.27 -9.33
C LEU A 84 1.79 13.86 -9.66
N ILE A 85 1.36 12.86 -8.88
CA ILE A 85 1.62 11.44 -9.10
C ILE A 85 0.53 10.92 -10.02
N PRO A 86 0.87 10.37 -11.21
CA PRO A 86 -0.13 9.85 -12.14
C PRO A 86 -0.85 8.64 -11.51
N THR A 87 -2.17 8.68 -11.55
CA THR A 87 -3.06 7.61 -11.07
C THR A 87 -4.34 7.62 -11.89
N ALA A 88 -5.15 6.57 -11.82
CA ALA A 88 -6.45 6.53 -12.50
C ALA A 88 -7.29 7.76 -12.13
N PRO A 89 -7.98 8.41 -13.08
CA PRO A 89 -8.93 9.48 -12.79
C PRO A 89 -9.95 9.01 -11.76
N PHE A 90 -10.29 9.86 -10.80
CA PHE A 90 -11.16 9.49 -9.70
C PHE A 90 -12.07 10.63 -9.25
N GLN A 91 -13.20 10.27 -8.64
CA GLN A 91 -14.10 11.19 -7.94
C GLN A 91 -14.42 10.64 -6.55
N LEU A 92 -14.52 11.54 -5.57
CA LEU A 92 -14.77 11.18 -4.16
C LEU A 92 -16.21 11.48 -3.79
N PHE A 93 -16.79 10.62 -2.98
CA PHE A 93 -18.18 10.70 -2.53
C PHE A 93 -18.27 10.43 -1.03
N ASP A 94 -19.06 11.25 -0.33
CA ASP A 94 -19.27 11.11 1.13
C ASP A 94 -20.18 9.91 1.45
N SER A 95 -20.89 9.37 0.44
CA SER A 95 -21.78 8.23 0.62
C SER A 95 -22.11 7.54 -0.70
N LYS A 96 -22.59 6.30 -0.62
CA LYS A 96 -23.19 5.57 -1.76
C LYS A 96 -24.30 6.38 -2.43
N ASN A 97 -25.11 7.11 -1.67
CA ASN A 97 -26.20 7.91 -2.26
C ASN A 97 -25.66 9.05 -3.11
N SER A 98 -24.63 9.77 -2.65
CA SER A 98 -24.00 10.83 -3.46
C SER A 98 -23.35 10.27 -4.74
N LEU A 99 -22.80 9.05 -4.71
CA LEU A 99 -22.32 8.36 -5.90
C LEU A 99 -23.49 8.00 -6.84
N LYS A 100 -24.62 7.48 -6.32
CA LYS A 100 -25.81 7.19 -7.12
C LYS A 100 -26.33 8.44 -7.83
N ASP A 101 -26.41 9.55 -7.12
CA ASP A 101 -26.85 10.82 -7.69
C ASP A 101 -25.91 11.28 -8.81
N ALA A 102 -24.59 11.07 -8.65
CA ALA A 102 -23.60 11.38 -9.68
C ALA A 102 -23.79 10.50 -10.94
N VAL A 103 -24.08 9.21 -10.75
CA VAL A 103 -24.40 8.31 -11.88
C VAL A 103 -25.68 8.74 -12.60
N VAL A 104 -26.74 9.04 -11.87
CA VAL A 104 -28.01 9.52 -12.45
C VAL A 104 -27.81 10.81 -13.25
N ARG A 105 -26.94 11.70 -12.76
CA ARG A 105 -26.62 12.98 -13.41
C ARG A 105 -25.62 12.85 -14.56
N GLY A 106 -25.11 11.64 -14.85
CA GLY A 106 -24.14 11.39 -15.89
C GLY A 106 -22.72 11.92 -15.60
N LEU A 107 -22.42 12.23 -14.34
CA LEU A 107 -21.07 12.66 -13.89
C LEU A 107 -20.12 11.47 -13.73
N VAL A 108 -20.67 10.28 -13.49
CA VAL A 108 -19.97 9.01 -13.45
C VAL A 108 -20.69 8.05 -14.38
N SER A 109 -19.96 7.34 -15.22
CA SER A 109 -20.53 6.39 -16.19
C SER A 109 -19.98 4.98 -16.00
N PHE A 110 -20.84 3.97 -16.13
CA PHE A 110 -20.38 2.57 -16.11
C PHE A 110 -19.60 2.21 -17.40
N PRO A 111 -18.62 1.28 -17.31
CA PRO A 111 -18.12 0.65 -16.09
C PRO A 111 -17.10 1.54 -15.37
N PHE A 112 -17.04 1.44 -14.05
CA PHE A 112 -16.01 2.09 -13.23
C PHE A 112 -15.62 1.19 -12.04
N VAL A 113 -14.49 1.50 -11.38
CA VAL A 113 -14.05 0.82 -10.18
C VAL A 113 -14.54 1.62 -8.96
N TRP A 114 -15.33 0.97 -8.12
CA TRP A 114 -15.71 1.48 -6.81
C TRP A 114 -14.69 1.04 -5.76
N LYS A 115 -14.26 1.96 -4.91
CA LYS A 115 -13.40 1.66 -3.76
C LYS A 115 -13.98 2.30 -2.51
N SER A 116 -14.04 1.54 -1.41
CA SER A 116 -14.35 2.07 -0.08
C SER A 116 -13.22 2.98 0.39
N GLU A 117 -13.52 4.00 1.18
CA GLU A 117 -12.52 4.87 1.79
C GLU A 117 -11.60 4.09 2.73
N ALA A 118 -12.18 3.25 3.59
CA ALA A 118 -11.48 2.44 4.58
C ALA A 118 -11.76 0.94 4.38
N MET A 119 -10.98 0.10 5.03
CA MET A 119 -11.11 -1.37 5.04
C MET A 119 -10.89 -2.06 3.68
N GLY A 120 -10.02 -1.51 2.83
CA GLY A 120 -9.67 -2.14 1.55
C GLY A 120 -8.27 -2.77 1.60
N TYR A 121 -8.17 -4.05 1.89
CA TYR A 121 -6.95 -4.88 1.74
C TYR A 121 -7.30 -6.15 0.98
N ASP A 122 -6.36 -6.72 0.27
CA ASP A 122 -6.50 -7.98 -0.49
C ASP A 122 -7.78 -8.06 -1.35
N GLY A 123 -8.14 -6.96 -2.03
CA GLY A 123 -9.33 -6.89 -2.89
C GLY A 123 -10.66 -6.61 -2.15
N TYR A 124 -10.68 -6.64 -0.82
CA TYR A 124 -11.85 -6.20 -0.04
C TYR A 124 -12.06 -4.70 -0.21
N GLY A 125 -13.34 -4.30 -0.36
CA GLY A 125 -13.69 -2.88 -0.55
C GLY A 125 -13.34 -2.33 -1.94
N VAL A 126 -13.07 -3.19 -2.94
CA VAL A 126 -12.87 -2.83 -4.35
C VAL A 126 -13.80 -3.66 -5.23
N LYS A 127 -14.56 -3.02 -6.11
CA LYS A 127 -15.48 -3.70 -7.02
C LYS A 127 -15.58 -2.97 -8.36
N VAL A 128 -15.49 -3.71 -9.46
CA VAL A 128 -15.84 -3.17 -10.79
C VAL A 128 -17.36 -3.16 -10.91
N LEU A 129 -17.94 -1.97 -11.06
CA LEU A 129 -19.37 -1.78 -11.25
C LEU A 129 -19.67 -1.59 -12.73
N ARG A 130 -20.63 -2.39 -13.24
CA ARG A 130 -21.02 -2.40 -14.65
C ARG A 130 -22.46 -1.95 -14.85
N SER A 131 -23.22 -1.87 -13.75
CA SER A 131 -24.66 -1.57 -13.78
C SER A 131 -25.12 -0.93 -12.47
N ASN A 132 -26.34 -0.38 -12.49
CA ASN A 132 -27.00 0.10 -11.27
C ASN A 132 -27.20 -1.03 -10.23
N GLN A 133 -27.39 -2.28 -10.68
CA GLN A 133 -27.55 -3.41 -9.77
C GLN A 133 -26.28 -3.64 -8.96
N ASP A 134 -25.10 -3.57 -9.60
CA ASP A 134 -23.81 -3.70 -8.90
C ASP A 134 -23.62 -2.61 -7.85
N LEU A 135 -24.16 -1.40 -8.12
CA LEU A 135 -24.08 -0.27 -7.21
C LEU A 135 -24.97 -0.47 -5.96
N GLU A 136 -26.03 -1.28 -6.05
CA GLU A 136 -26.83 -1.64 -4.87
C GLU A 136 -26.08 -2.52 -3.88
N ASP A 137 -25.17 -3.35 -4.38
CA ASP A 137 -24.42 -4.34 -3.58
C ASP A 137 -23.21 -3.78 -2.86
N VAL A 138 -22.80 -2.52 -3.12
CA VAL A 138 -21.65 -1.92 -2.39
C VAL A 138 -22.09 -1.31 -1.07
N ASN A 139 -21.13 -1.23 -0.13
CA ASN A 139 -21.36 -0.72 1.21
C ASN A 139 -21.73 0.78 1.19
N ASN A 140 -22.50 1.18 2.19
CA ASN A 140 -22.71 2.60 2.50
C ASN A 140 -21.43 3.17 3.15
N GLY A 141 -21.22 4.48 2.91
CA GLY A 141 -20.12 5.22 3.51
C GLY A 141 -19.32 5.98 2.45
N PRO A 142 -18.30 6.70 2.89
CA PRO A 142 -17.39 7.40 2.01
C PRO A 142 -16.70 6.43 1.04
N CYS A 143 -16.63 6.83 -0.22
CA CYS A 143 -16.10 5.98 -1.29
C CYS A 143 -15.57 6.81 -2.45
N MET A 144 -15.00 6.13 -3.44
CA MET A 144 -14.61 6.76 -4.69
C MET A 144 -15.05 5.94 -5.89
N SER A 145 -15.22 6.61 -7.02
CA SER A 145 -15.18 6.00 -8.34
C SER A 145 -13.84 6.27 -8.98
N GLU A 146 -13.26 5.25 -9.62
CA GLU A 146 -12.08 5.38 -10.50
C GLU A 146 -12.45 4.92 -11.89
N ASP A 147 -11.86 5.55 -12.91
CA ASP A 147 -12.00 5.06 -14.27
C ASP A 147 -11.45 3.64 -14.38
N LEU A 148 -12.17 2.78 -15.09
CA LEU A 148 -11.71 1.43 -15.37
C LEU A 148 -10.60 1.48 -16.42
N ILE A 149 -9.36 1.26 -15.98
CA ILE A 149 -8.18 1.33 -16.84
C ILE A 149 -8.02 0.06 -17.66
N ALA A 150 -7.68 0.21 -18.94
CA ALA A 150 -7.28 -0.89 -19.80
C ALA A 150 -5.82 -1.30 -19.49
N ILE A 151 -5.66 -2.23 -18.56
CA ILE A 151 -4.36 -2.68 -18.08
C ILE A 151 -3.74 -3.65 -19.10
N ASP A 152 -2.46 -3.43 -19.42
CA ASP A 152 -1.61 -4.38 -20.14
C ASP A 152 -0.84 -5.27 -19.15
N LYS A 153 -0.20 -4.65 -18.13
CA LYS A 153 0.56 -5.35 -17.10
C LYS A 153 0.40 -4.67 -15.73
N GLU A 154 0.46 -5.48 -14.70
CA GLU A 154 0.62 -5.01 -13.33
C GLU A 154 2.08 -5.16 -12.91
N LEU A 155 2.64 -4.06 -12.41
CA LEU A 155 4.06 -3.97 -12.06
C LEU A 155 4.21 -3.61 -10.58
N GLY A 156 5.26 -4.13 -9.96
CA GLY A 156 5.63 -3.79 -8.59
C GLY A 156 7.06 -3.30 -8.49
N ILE A 157 7.30 -2.29 -7.67
CA ILE A 157 8.64 -1.83 -7.31
C ILE A 157 8.70 -1.60 -5.82
N ILE A 158 9.68 -2.23 -5.17
CA ILE A 158 9.98 -2.00 -3.76
C ILE A 158 11.05 -0.91 -3.66
N ILE A 159 10.75 0.14 -2.92
CA ILE A 159 11.71 1.17 -2.53
C ILE A 159 12.00 1.03 -1.05
N CYS A 160 13.27 1.07 -0.68
CA CYS A 160 13.68 1.15 0.71
C CYS A 160 14.32 2.52 0.96
N ARG A 161 13.93 3.22 2.03
CA ARG A 161 14.40 4.57 2.34
C ARG A 161 14.82 4.67 3.80
N SER A 162 16.03 5.20 4.03
CA SER A 162 16.56 5.45 5.36
C SER A 162 16.00 6.74 5.99
N PRO A 163 16.14 6.95 7.32
CA PRO A 163 15.79 8.22 7.97
C PRO A 163 16.58 9.42 7.43
N LYS A 164 17.75 9.20 6.82
CA LYS A 164 18.55 10.25 6.18
C LYS A 164 18.09 10.58 4.76
N GLY A 165 17.13 9.84 4.23
CA GLY A 165 16.60 10.05 2.87
C GLY A 165 17.33 9.29 1.78
N GLU A 166 18.36 8.49 2.09
CA GLU A 166 18.96 7.58 1.14
C GLU A 166 17.94 6.54 0.72
N SER A 167 17.90 6.23 -0.57
CA SER A 167 16.90 5.29 -1.10
C SER A 167 17.55 4.34 -2.08
N VAL A 168 17.14 3.08 -2.01
CA VAL A 168 17.47 2.02 -2.97
C VAL A 168 16.19 1.38 -3.47
N SER A 169 16.22 0.86 -4.69
CA SER A 169 15.10 0.16 -5.32
C SER A 169 15.48 -1.26 -5.69
N TYR A 170 14.51 -2.16 -5.60
CA TYR A 170 14.60 -3.47 -6.24
C TYR A 170 14.22 -3.37 -7.72
N PRO A 171 14.67 -4.32 -8.56
CA PRO A 171 14.22 -4.39 -9.94
C PRO A 171 12.69 -4.39 -10.05
N CYS A 172 12.16 -3.74 -11.08
CA CYS A 172 10.74 -3.81 -11.39
C CYS A 172 10.32 -5.26 -11.65
N VAL A 173 9.27 -5.71 -10.99
CA VAL A 173 8.67 -7.03 -11.18
C VAL A 173 7.33 -6.92 -11.88
N GLU A 174 6.94 -7.97 -12.58
CA GLU A 174 5.62 -8.13 -13.16
C GLU A 174 4.80 -9.07 -12.28
N MET A 175 3.58 -8.68 -11.95
CA MET A 175 2.64 -9.46 -11.13
C MET A 175 1.56 -10.03 -12.05
N GLU A 176 1.38 -11.34 -12.01
CA GLU A 176 0.27 -12.02 -12.68
C GLU A 176 -0.77 -12.45 -11.64
N PHE A 177 -2.00 -12.05 -11.87
CA PHE A 177 -3.11 -12.28 -10.94
C PHE A 177 -3.97 -13.45 -11.41
N ASN A 178 -4.40 -14.25 -10.46
CA ASN A 178 -5.45 -15.24 -10.70
C ASN A 178 -6.77 -14.51 -10.95
N THR A 179 -7.35 -14.72 -12.12
CA THR A 179 -8.58 -14.01 -12.53
C THR A 179 -9.82 -14.35 -11.70
N SER A 180 -9.81 -15.48 -11.00
CA SER A 180 -10.94 -15.92 -10.17
C SER A 180 -10.86 -15.41 -8.72
N THR A 181 -9.64 -15.33 -8.17
CA THR A 181 -9.43 -14.92 -6.76
C THR A 181 -8.96 -13.48 -6.61
N ASN A 182 -8.52 -12.86 -7.72
CA ASN A 182 -7.91 -11.53 -7.74
C ASN A 182 -6.69 -11.40 -6.79
N GLN A 183 -5.95 -12.51 -6.65
CA GLN A 183 -4.72 -12.58 -5.86
C GLN A 183 -3.53 -12.77 -6.79
N VAL A 184 -2.37 -12.22 -6.39
CA VAL A 184 -1.10 -12.45 -7.10
C VAL A 184 -0.78 -13.94 -7.09
N GLU A 185 -0.66 -14.54 -8.27
CA GLU A 185 -0.31 -15.94 -8.47
C GLU A 185 1.18 -16.12 -8.79
N TYR A 186 1.71 -15.22 -9.62
CA TYR A 186 3.12 -15.22 -10.00
C TYR A 186 3.72 -13.83 -9.91
N VAL A 187 4.99 -13.79 -9.49
CA VAL A 187 5.85 -12.60 -9.56
C VAL A 187 7.05 -12.94 -10.43
N LEU A 188 7.20 -12.22 -11.52
CA LEU A 188 8.29 -12.40 -12.47
C LEU A 188 9.34 -11.30 -12.27
N SER A 189 10.55 -11.69 -11.93
CA SER A 189 11.68 -10.78 -11.72
C SER A 189 12.82 -11.13 -12.68
N PRO A 190 13.31 -10.17 -13.50
CA PRO A 190 12.72 -8.85 -13.74
C PRO A 190 11.43 -8.91 -14.57
N ALA A 191 10.63 -7.82 -14.53
CA ALA A 191 9.44 -7.69 -15.38
C ALA A 191 9.76 -7.80 -16.88
N ARG A 192 8.84 -8.41 -17.65
CA ARG A 192 8.95 -8.58 -19.12
C ARG A 192 8.60 -7.28 -19.86
N ILE A 193 9.35 -6.21 -19.59
CA ILE A 193 9.21 -4.88 -20.18
C ILE A 193 10.55 -4.38 -20.71
N SER A 194 10.53 -3.34 -21.54
CA SER A 194 11.78 -2.74 -22.04
C SER A 194 12.57 -2.08 -20.91
N LYS A 195 13.91 -2.03 -21.06
CA LYS A 195 14.78 -1.34 -20.09
C LYS A 195 14.41 0.14 -19.91
N SER A 196 13.94 0.79 -20.96
CA SER A 196 13.49 2.18 -20.91
C SER A 196 12.24 2.33 -20.04
N LEU A 197 11.28 1.40 -20.17
CA LEU A 197 10.05 1.40 -19.39
C LEU A 197 10.32 1.06 -17.92
N ALA A 198 11.21 0.10 -17.65
CA ALA A 198 11.65 -0.22 -16.29
C ALA A 198 12.25 0.99 -15.57
N LYS A 199 13.12 1.77 -16.26
CA LYS A 199 13.66 3.03 -15.71
C LYS A 199 12.58 4.08 -15.43
N LYS A 200 11.56 4.19 -16.29
CA LYS A 200 10.43 5.11 -16.05
C LYS A 200 9.60 4.67 -14.84
N ALA A 201 9.35 3.37 -14.70
CA ALA A 201 8.63 2.81 -13.56
C ALA A 201 9.41 3.04 -12.25
N GLU A 202 10.71 2.81 -12.25
CA GLU A 202 11.59 3.10 -11.10
C GLU A 202 11.58 4.59 -10.74
N ALA A 203 11.72 5.48 -11.73
CA ALA A 203 11.67 6.92 -11.49
C ALA A 203 10.32 7.37 -10.89
N LEU A 204 9.21 6.77 -11.34
CA LEU A 204 7.89 7.04 -10.79
C LEU A 204 7.79 6.54 -9.35
N ALA A 205 8.25 5.32 -9.05
CA ALA A 205 8.24 4.77 -7.70
C ALA A 205 9.12 5.60 -6.74
N LEU A 206 10.30 6.05 -7.18
CA LEU A 206 11.16 6.96 -6.41
C LEU A 206 10.49 8.33 -6.16
N LYS A 207 9.75 8.85 -7.15
CA LYS A 207 8.95 10.08 -6.97
C LYS A 207 7.88 9.88 -5.88
N VAL A 208 7.19 8.75 -5.88
CA VAL A 208 6.19 8.39 -4.86
C VAL A 208 6.85 8.30 -3.48
N SER A 209 7.94 7.54 -3.37
CA SER A 209 8.72 7.40 -2.14
C SER A 209 9.18 8.74 -1.57
N LYS A 210 9.68 9.62 -2.43
CA LYS A 210 10.12 10.96 -2.04
C LYS A 210 8.95 11.82 -1.54
N ALA A 211 7.79 11.71 -2.17
CA ALA A 211 6.61 12.47 -1.75
C ALA A 211 6.10 12.05 -0.37
N PHE A 212 6.10 10.75 -0.07
CA PHE A 212 5.72 10.24 1.24
C PHE A 212 6.75 10.49 2.34
N GLU A 213 8.02 10.66 1.98
CA GLU A 213 9.15 10.75 2.92
C GLU A 213 9.18 9.59 3.95
N HIS A 214 8.64 8.43 3.55
CA HIS A 214 8.55 7.25 4.40
C HIS A 214 9.94 6.75 4.83
N VAL A 215 10.00 6.01 5.91
CA VAL A 215 11.19 5.27 6.35
C VAL A 215 10.88 3.77 6.37
N GLY A 216 11.80 2.96 5.90
CA GLY A 216 11.60 1.53 5.70
C GLY A 216 11.24 1.20 4.26
N LEU A 217 10.42 0.18 4.06
CA LEU A 217 9.94 -0.24 2.75
C LEU A 217 8.71 0.54 2.31
N LEU A 218 8.59 0.71 1.01
CA LEU A 218 7.37 1.10 0.31
C LEU A 218 7.27 0.29 -0.97
N ALA A 219 6.30 -0.59 -1.04
CA ALA A 219 5.91 -1.21 -2.28
C ALA A 219 5.04 -0.23 -3.07
N VAL A 220 5.36 -0.04 -4.34
CA VAL A 220 4.59 0.80 -5.26
C VAL A 220 4.04 -0.10 -6.36
N GLU A 221 2.73 -0.23 -6.40
CA GLU A 221 2.03 -0.95 -7.46
C GLU A 221 1.67 0.00 -8.60
N LEU A 222 2.02 -0.42 -9.80
CA LEU A 222 1.83 0.36 -11.02
C LEU A 222 0.99 -0.43 -12.02
N PHE A 223 0.10 0.26 -12.72
CA PHE A 223 -0.49 -0.25 -13.95
C PHE A 223 0.30 0.29 -15.15
N LEU A 224 0.70 -0.61 -16.02
CA LEU A 224 1.05 -0.29 -17.40
C LEU A 224 -0.23 -0.37 -18.21
N THR A 225 -0.67 0.74 -18.77
CA THR A 225 -1.88 0.76 -19.60
C THR A 225 -1.58 0.21 -21.00
N LYS A 226 -2.64 -0.16 -21.73
CA LYS A 226 -2.50 -0.59 -23.13
C LYS A 226 -1.98 0.50 -24.05
N GLU A 227 -2.11 1.77 -23.65
CA GLU A 227 -1.56 2.94 -24.34
C GLU A 227 -0.07 3.17 -24.01
N GLY A 228 0.51 2.36 -23.09
CA GLY A 228 1.92 2.43 -22.69
C GLY A 228 2.20 3.44 -21.60
N GLU A 229 1.20 3.93 -20.90
CA GLU A 229 1.34 4.85 -19.78
C GLU A 229 1.55 4.08 -18.46
N LEU A 230 2.33 4.69 -17.55
CA LEU A 230 2.51 4.18 -16.19
C LEU A 230 1.70 5.03 -15.21
N ILE A 231 0.84 4.38 -14.44
CA ILE A 231 0.06 5.03 -13.37
C ILE A 231 0.19 4.25 -12.07
N VAL A 232 0.14 4.96 -10.95
CA VAL A 232 0.17 4.36 -9.61
C VAL A 232 -1.22 3.85 -9.26
N ASN A 233 -1.32 2.57 -8.91
CA ASN A 233 -2.51 1.96 -8.34
C ASN A 233 -2.59 2.28 -6.85
N GLU A 234 -1.70 1.66 -6.06
CA GLU A 234 -1.62 1.85 -4.62
C GLU A 234 -0.20 1.63 -4.10
N VAL A 235 -0.01 1.87 -2.81
CA VAL A 235 1.27 1.63 -2.13
C VAL A 235 1.05 0.88 -0.82
N ALA A 236 2.05 0.10 -0.42
CA ALA A 236 2.08 -0.60 0.86
C ALA A 236 3.40 -0.28 1.60
N PRO A 237 3.36 0.26 2.83
CA PRO A 237 4.55 0.73 3.54
C PRO A 237 5.17 -0.37 4.42
N ARG A 238 5.32 -1.58 3.89
CA ARG A 238 5.74 -2.81 4.58
C ARG A 238 6.32 -3.83 3.60
N PRO A 239 6.87 -4.96 4.08
CA PRO A 239 7.17 -6.10 3.21
C PRO A 239 5.94 -6.48 2.37
N HIS A 240 6.15 -6.78 1.10
CA HIS A 240 5.07 -6.97 0.14
C HIS A 240 5.31 -8.21 -0.73
N ASN A 241 4.23 -8.83 -1.22
CA ASN A 241 4.26 -10.03 -2.05
C ASN A 241 5.16 -9.86 -3.29
N SER A 242 5.11 -8.67 -3.92
CA SER A 242 5.97 -8.37 -5.08
C SER A 242 7.47 -8.37 -4.76
N GLY A 243 7.85 -8.30 -3.49
CA GLY A 243 9.26 -8.33 -3.04
C GLY A 243 9.72 -9.68 -2.48
N HIS A 244 8.87 -10.70 -2.40
CA HIS A 244 9.27 -12.02 -1.84
C HIS A 244 10.40 -12.66 -2.64
N CYS A 245 10.41 -12.47 -3.96
CA CYS A 245 11.48 -12.97 -4.82
C CYS A 245 12.88 -12.42 -4.45
N SER A 246 12.94 -11.32 -3.69
CA SER A 246 14.22 -10.73 -3.26
C SER A 246 15.04 -11.65 -2.35
N ILE A 247 14.42 -12.67 -1.73
CA ILE A 247 15.12 -13.67 -0.91
C ILE A 247 16.14 -14.44 -1.77
N GLU A 248 15.76 -14.80 -3.00
CA GLU A 248 16.59 -15.61 -3.92
C GLU A 248 17.29 -14.76 -4.98
N THR A 249 16.77 -13.58 -5.30
CA THR A 249 17.24 -12.79 -6.46
C THR A 249 18.12 -11.60 -6.08
N SER A 250 18.29 -11.31 -4.78
CA SER A 250 19.05 -10.14 -4.32
C SER A 250 20.04 -10.50 -3.23
N TYR A 251 21.12 -9.73 -3.10
CA TYR A 251 22.08 -9.90 -2.00
C TYR A 251 21.45 -9.61 -0.63
N THR A 252 20.51 -8.67 -0.60
CA THR A 252 19.78 -8.27 0.60
C THR A 252 18.29 -8.43 0.30
N SER A 253 17.58 -9.26 1.06
CA SER A 253 16.14 -9.42 0.90
C SER A 253 15.38 -8.17 1.32
N GLN A 254 14.13 -8.01 0.87
CA GLN A 254 13.30 -6.89 1.32
C GLN A 254 13.19 -6.84 2.86
N PHE A 255 13.14 -7.99 3.52
CA PHE A 255 13.01 -8.08 4.99
C PHE A 255 14.25 -7.53 5.69
N GLU A 256 15.44 -7.96 5.27
CA GLU A 256 16.69 -7.43 5.79
C GLU A 256 16.86 -5.95 5.45
N GLN A 257 16.51 -5.56 4.22
CA GLN A 257 16.61 -4.17 3.77
C GLN A 257 15.72 -3.24 4.59
N HIS A 258 14.52 -3.71 4.97
CA HIS A 258 13.65 -2.98 5.87
C HIS A 258 14.31 -2.70 7.22
N ILE A 259 14.87 -3.74 7.83
CA ILE A 259 15.58 -3.63 9.12
C ILE A 259 16.78 -2.70 9.00
N ARG A 260 17.58 -2.81 7.92
CA ARG A 260 18.69 -1.89 7.66
C ARG A 260 18.23 -0.43 7.62
N ALA A 261 17.14 -0.17 6.91
CA ALA A 261 16.59 1.19 6.78
C ALA A 261 16.14 1.75 8.13
N ILE A 262 15.29 1.05 8.87
CA ILE A 262 14.73 1.56 10.13
C ILE A 262 15.77 1.71 11.23
N LEU A 263 16.88 0.97 11.15
CA LEU A 263 18.04 1.08 12.05
C LEU A 263 19.11 2.04 11.52
N ASN A 264 18.87 2.70 10.38
CA ASN A 264 19.81 3.61 9.73
C ASN A 264 21.19 2.96 9.46
N LEU A 265 21.19 1.69 9.08
CA LEU A 265 22.34 0.96 8.55
C LEU A 265 22.52 1.26 7.05
N PRO A 266 23.68 1.00 6.45
CA PRO A 266 23.87 1.13 5.00
C PRO A 266 22.83 0.30 4.22
N LEU A 267 22.24 0.90 3.19
CA LEU A 267 21.25 0.25 2.36
C LEU A 267 21.89 -0.59 1.25
#